data_ed953517e62fcf46d62d8f86b5b2f2f9
#
_entry.id   ed953517e62fcf46d62d8f86b5b2f2f9
#
_cell.length_a   1.000
_cell.length_b   1.000
_cell.length_c   1.000
_cell.angle_alpha   90.00
_cell.angle_beta   90.00
_cell.angle_gamma   90.00
#
_symmetry.space_group_name_H-M   'P 1'
#
loop_
_entity.id
_entity.type
_entity.pdbx_description
1 polymer ?
#
loop_
_entity_poly.entity_id
_entity_poly.type
_entity_poly.pdbx_seq_one_letter_code
_entity_poly.pdbx_strand_id
1 'polypeptide(L)'
;MWAVAKTAKDGAGTLRRANFELRNELTVNIPEGAKKVRVWFALPQDNDAAQKVSGLRIEAPYPHRVERDSEGSKVLYLEAQNPKQKDFKVVTTFHVERSEVRTSVDPAKAKPLTDADRARYAKYLQPNKHVEINDEIRTLADQIVGNETNPVIAARKLYDWVLNNVEYWVKDPKNKKASPVGSTTYCLAFRTGNCTDFESLWTSLARAKGIPTQIVYGSFLKPELRGQDQDQSYHCWAEFYAPGLGWLPHDVAVADLYAGEYPVNADNEKLVRLTTADGTFGPDPARVSYYFGNLDERRVVWSRNRDLIMSPKQDGEAVNALPKAYVEVDGKEHPEKTGWVRKLTYREL
;
A
#
# COMPACT_ATOMS: atom_id res chain seq x y z
N MET A 1 15.88 23.87 17.37
CA MET A 1 15.23 23.76 18.70
C MET A 1 13.79 23.35 18.45
N TRP A 2 13.47 22.08 18.65
CA TRP A 2 12.17 21.48 18.37
C TRP A 2 11.18 21.96 19.43
N ALA A 3 10.22 22.78 19.05
CA ALA A 3 9.09 23.06 19.92
C ALA A 3 8.23 21.80 19.98
N VAL A 4 8.32 21.08 21.09
CA VAL A 4 7.34 20.03 21.42
C VAL A 4 5.98 20.71 21.46
N ALA A 5 5.20 20.53 20.40
CA ALA A 5 3.80 20.90 20.46
C ALA A 5 3.22 20.14 21.66
N LYS A 6 2.74 20.86 22.65
CA LYS A 6 2.01 20.28 23.79
C LYS A 6 0.95 19.36 23.20
N THR A 7 1.11 18.06 23.49
CA THR A 7 0.11 17.04 23.20
C THR A 7 -1.25 17.59 23.57
N ALA A 8 -2.13 17.72 22.57
CA ALA A 8 -3.54 17.90 22.85
C ALA A 8 -3.93 16.77 23.80
N LYS A 9 -4.56 17.12 24.92
CA LYS A 9 -5.18 16.16 25.85
C LYS A 9 -5.97 15.19 25.02
N ASP A 10 -5.83 13.89 25.31
CA ASP A 10 -6.60 12.78 24.77
C ASP A 10 -8.09 13.16 24.68
N GLY A 11 -8.48 13.78 23.60
CA GLY A 11 -9.85 13.79 23.15
C GLY A 11 -10.11 12.38 22.65
N ALA A 12 -10.63 11.50 23.51
CA ALA A 12 -11.20 10.21 23.13
C ALA A 12 -12.44 10.44 22.25
N GLY A 13 -12.24 11.05 21.09
CA GLY A 13 -13.21 11.10 20.01
C GLY A 13 -13.43 9.67 19.53
N THR A 14 -14.68 9.28 19.36
CA THR A 14 -15.08 8.01 18.75
C THR A 14 -14.33 7.84 17.43
N LEU A 15 -13.69 6.68 17.21
CA LEU A 15 -13.03 6.36 15.94
C LEU A 15 -14.04 6.48 14.80
N ARG A 16 -13.67 7.12 13.73
CA ARG A 16 -14.48 7.15 12.51
C ARG A 16 -14.60 5.73 11.96
N ARG A 17 -15.78 5.43 11.44
CA ARG A 17 -16.08 4.13 10.84
C ARG A 17 -16.81 4.33 9.53
N ALA A 18 -16.56 3.43 8.60
CA ALA A 18 -17.27 3.38 7.33
C ALA A 18 -17.60 1.94 6.97
N ASN A 19 -18.77 1.76 6.37
CA ASN A 19 -19.26 0.46 5.93
C ASN A 19 -19.51 0.49 4.43
N PHE A 20 -19.00 -0.50 3.75
CA PHE A 20 -19.02 -0.56 2.29
C PHE A 20 -19.49 -1.92 1.81
N GLU A 21 -20.29 -1.93 0.76
CA GLU A 21 -20.46 -3.10 -0.09
C GLU A 21 -19.65 -2.89 -1.35
N LEU A 22 -18.78 -3.83 -1.68
CA LEU A 22 -17.89 -3.77 -2.83
C LEU A 22 -18.21 -4.87 -3.84
N ARG A 23 -18.06 -4.52 -5.12
CA ARG A 23 -18.01 -5.45 -6.25
C ARG A 23 -16.66 -5.28 -6.94
N ASN A 24 -15.87 -6.35 -6.94
CA ASN A 24 -14.54 -6.42 -7.54
C ASN A 24 -14.59 -7.40 -8.71
N GLU A 25 -14.45 -6.90 -9.93
CA GLU A 25 -14.59 -7.66 -11.19
C GLU A 25 -13.25 -7.67 -11.92
N LEU A 26 -12.78 -8.86 -12.27
CA LEU A 26 -11.62 -9.09 -13.12
C LEU A 26 -12.08 -9.66 -14.45
N THR A 27 -11.71 -9.02 -15.55
CA THR A 27 -11.89 -9.56 -16.90
C THR A 27 -10.52 -9.99 -17.42
N VAL A 28 -10.39 -11.25 -17.81
CA VAL A 28 -9.14 -11.82 -18.34
C VAL A 28 -9.35 -12.11 -19.82
N ASN A 29 -8.52 -11.51 -20.68
CA ASN A 29 -8.47 -11.79 -22.11
C ASN A 29 -7.64 -13.06 -22.35
N ILE A 30 -8.12 -13.94 -23.20
CA ILE A 30 -7.45 -15.22 -23.48
C ILE A 30 -6.84 -15.14 -24.88
N PRO A 31 -5.51 -15.23 -25.01
CA PRO A 31 -4.85 -15.31 -26.30
C PRO A 31 -5.30 -16.57 -27.07
N GLU A 32 -5.39 -16.47 -28.38
CA GLU A 32 -5.72 -17.61 -29.24
C GLU A 32 -4.70 -18.74 -29.05
N GLY A 33 -5.18 -19.96 -28.87
CA GLY A 33 -4.34 -21.14 -28.69
C GLY A 33 -3.78 -21.33 -27.28
N ALA A 34 -4.14 -20.47 -26.31
CA ALA A 34 -3.73 -20.63 -24.92
C ALA A 34 -4.14 -22.00 -24.36
N LYS A 35 -3.20 -22.70 -23.74
CA LYS A 35 -3.41 -24.04 -23.14
C LYS A 35 -3.79 -23.97 -21.67
N LYS A 36 -3.19 -23.04 -20.95
CA LYS A 36 -3.39 -22.90 -19.50
C LYS A 36 -3.44 -21.42 -19.11
N VAL A 37 -4.49 -21.02 -18.41
CA VAL A 37 -4.59 -19.69 -17.79
C VAL A 37 -4.71 -19.86 -16.29
N ARG A 38 -3.87 -19.18 -15.52
CA ARG A 38 -3.86 -19.18 -14.05
C ARG A 38 -4.09 -17.77 -13.56
N VAL A 39 -4.92 -17.63 -12.54
CA VAL A 39 -5.27 -16.34 -11.97
C VAL A 39 -5.13 -16.41 -10.45
N TRP A 40 -4.46 -15.41 -9.88
CA TRP A 40 -4.47 -15.09 -8.46
C TRP A 40 -5.09 -13.71 -8.30
N PHE A 41 -6.31 -13.67 -7.81
CA PHE A 41 -7.07 -12.44 -7.66
C PHE A 41 -7.11 -12.03 -6.19
N ALA A 42 -6.64 -10.81 -5.88
CA ALA A 42 -6.59 -10.33 -4.51
C ALA A 42 -7.99 -10.29 -3.89
N LEU A 43 -8.10 -10.83 -2.68
CA LEU A 43 -9.30 -10.76 -1.86
C LEU A 43 -9.11 -9.73 -0.73
N PRO A 44 -10.18 -9.13 -0.19
CA PRO A 44 -10.07 -8.26 0.96
C PRO A 44 -9.55 -9.06 2.17
N GLN A 45 -8.62 -8.47 2.92
CA GLN A 45 -7.97 -9.16 4.02
C GLN A 45 -8.82 -9.09 5.30
N ASP A 46 -8.87 -10.20 6.04
CA ASP A 46 -9.57 -10.33 7.32
C ASP A 46 -8.62 -10.43 8.52
N ASN A 47 -7.33 -10.28 8.30
CA ASN A 47 -6.28 -10.27 9.32
C ASN A 47 -5.78 -8.85 9.65
N ASP A 48 -6.57 -7.84 9.36
CA ASP A 48 -6.32 -6.44 9.70
C ASP A 48 -7.26 -6.02 10.83
N ALA A 49 -6.72 -5.51 11.92
CA ALA A 49 -7.50 -5.17 13.11
C ALA A 49 -8.54 -4.05 12.88
N ALA A 50 -8.31 -3.20 11.88
CA ALA A 50 -9.20 -2.11 11.53
C ALA A 50 -10.15 -2.46 10.36
N GLN A 51 -10.08 -3.68 9.82
CA GLN A 51 -10.89 -4.13 8.69
C GLN A 51 -11.62 -5.43 9.01
N LYS A 52 -12.94 -5.42 8.95
CA LYS A 52 -13.76 -6.61 9.07
C LYS A 52 -14.45 -6.89 7.73
N VAL A 53 -14.28 -8.10 7.24
CA VAL A 53 -14.85 -8.56 5.97
C VAL A 53 -15.95 -9.58 6.23
N SER A 54 -17.08 -9.44 5.53
CA SER A 54 -18.20 -10.38 5.61
C SER A 54 -18.91 -10.53 4.26
N GLY A 55 -19.75 -11.57 4.14
CA GLY A 55 -20.62 -11.78 2.99
C GLY A 55 -19.87 -12.01 1.67
N LEU A 56 -18.64 -12.53 1.69
CA LEU A 56 -17.90 -12.81 0.47
C LEU A 56 -18.63 -13.82 -0.39
N ARG A 57 -18.94 -13.42 -1.63
CA ARG A 57 -19.49 -14.26 -2.70
C ARG A 57 -18.52 -14.22 -3.88
N ILE A 58 -18.37 -15.35 -4.53
CA ILE A 58 -17.45 -15.52 -5.67
C ILE A 58 -18.24 -16.10 -6.83
N GLU A 59 -18.17 -15.43 -7.98
CA GLU A 59 -18.70 -15.89 -9.24
C GLU A 59 -17.51 -16.07 -10.19
N ALA A 60 -17.24 -17.30 -10.60
CA ALA A 60 -16.13 -17.64 -11.49
C ALA A 60 -16.53 -18.78 -12.42
N PRO A 61 -16.13 -18.74 -13.71
CA PRO A 61 -16.52 -19.76 -14.69
C PRO A 61 -15.71 -21.05 -14.59
N TYR A 62 -14.67 -21.07 -13.76
CA TYR A 62 -13.78 -22.21 -13.59
C TYR A 62 -13.71 -22.63 -12.11
N PRO A 63 -13.30 -23.88 -11.80
CA PRO A 63 -13.00 -24.29 -10.43
C PRO A 63 -12.03 -23.33 -9.77
N HIS A 64 -12.34 -22.95 -8.55
CA HIS A 64 -11.58 -21.96 -7.81
C HIS A 64 -11.48 -22.34 -6.34
N ARG A 65 -10.50 -21.77 -5.66
CA ARG A 65 -10.31 -21.88 -4.22
C ARG A 65 -9.64 -20.66 -3.62
N VAL A 66 -9.82 -20.46 -2.33
CA VAL A 66 -9.14 -19.40 -1.59
C VAL A 66 -7.83 -19.96 -1.04
N GLU A 67 -6.75 -19.29 -1.36
CA GLU A 67 -5.38 -19.60 -0.96
C GLU A 67 -4.77 -18.45 -0.17
N ARG A 68 -3.52 -18.63 0.27
CA ARG A 68 -2.73 -17.54 0.86
C ARG A 68 -1.37 -17.48 0.19
N ASP A 69 -0.90 -16.25 -0.08
CA ASP A 69 0.46 -16.01 -0.56
C ASP A 69 1.51 -16.21 0.55
N SER A 70 2.78 -16.03 0.23
CA SER A 70 3.91 -16.16 1.16
C SER A 70 3.85 -15.20 2.36
N GLU A 71 3.08 -14.12 2.26
CA GLU A 71 2.86 -13.14 3.33
C GLU A 71 1.56 -13.38 4.10
N GLY A 72 0.82 -14.44 3.74
CA GLY A 72 -0.43 -14.82 4.37
C GLY A 72 -1.66 -14.05 3.90
N SER A 73 -1.52 -13.23 2.84
CA SER A 73 -2.66 -12.52 2.26
C SER A 73 -3.55 -13.49 1.50
N LYS A 74 -4.87 -13.37 1.68
CA LYS A 74 -5.86 -14.17 0.97
C LYS A 74 -5.91 -13.82 -0.51
N VAL A 75 -5.93 -14.84 -1.34
CA VAL A 75 -6.08 -14.73 -2.80
C VAL A 75 -7.10 -15.75 -3.30
N LEU A 76 -7.86 -15.40 -4.30
CA LEU A 76 -8.67 -16.34 -5.06
C LEU A 76 -7.82 -16.92 -6.17
N TYR A 77 -7.60 -18.23 -6.15
CA TYR A 77 -6.94 -18.94 -7.23
C TYR A 77 -7.95 -19.65 -8.11
N LEU A 78 -7.75 -19.55 -9.43
CA LEU A 78 -8.44 -20.37 -10.42
C LEU A 78 -7.51 -20.74 -11.56
N GLU A 79 -7.83 -21.85 -12.23
CA GLU A 79 -7.09 -22.35 -13.38
C GLU A 79 -8.06 -22.79 -14.46
N ALA A 80 -7.81 -22.35 -15.71
CA ALA A 80 -8.52 -22.76 -16.90
C ALA A 80 -7.59 -23.58 -17.81
N GLN A 81 -8.00 -24.79 -18.15
CA GLN A 81 -7.29 -25.69 -19.08
C GLN A 81 -7.95 -25.64 -20.46
N ASN A 82 -7.15 -25.38 -21.50
CA ASN A 82 -7.59 -25.29 -22.90
C ASN A 82 -8.87 -24.44 -23.07
N PRO A 83 -8.89 -23.22 -22.54
CA PRO A 83 -10.08 -22.36 -22.59
C PRO A 83 -10.48 -22.10 -24.05
N LYS A 84 -11.79 -22.09 -24.34
CA LYS A 84 -12.32 -21.92 -25.72
C LYS A 84 -12.89 -20.52 -25.95
N GLN A 85 -13.22 -19.80 -24.90
CA GLN A 85 -13.69 -18.42 -24.99
C GLN A 85 -12.54 -17.43 -25.18
N LYS A 86 -12.88 -16.23 -25.71
CA LYS A 86 -11.91 -15.14 -25.91
C LYS A 86 -11.58 -14.40 -24.60
N ASP A 87 -12.49 -14.46 -23.64
CA ASP A 87 -12.33 -13.85 -22.31
C ASP A 87 -13.20 -14.56 -21.29
N PHE A 88 -12.97 -14.26 -20.02
CA PHE A 88 -13.86 -14.61 -18.93
C PHE A 88 -13.81 -13.57 -17.81
N LYS A 89 -14.84 -13.60 -16.97
CA LYS A 89 -14.95 -12.73 -15.80
C LYS A 89 -14.91 -13.52 -14.50
N VAL A 90 -14.25 -12.92 -13.50
CA VAL A 90 -14.32 -13.34 -12.11
C VAL A 90 -14.86 -12.17 -11.31
N VAL A 91 -15.89 -12.42 -10.51
CA VAL A 91 -16.52 -11.37 -9.71
C VAL A 91 -16.51 -11.78 -8.25
N THR A 92 -16.09 -10.87 -7.40
CA THR A 92 -16.25 -11.01 -5.95
C THR A 92 -17.08 -9.86 -5.40
N THR A 93 -18.05 -10.18 -4.53
CA THR A 93 -18.84 -9.18 -3.80
C THR A 93 -18.71 -9.45 -2.31
N PHE A 94 -18.59 -8.40 -1.51
CA PHE A 94 -18.37 -8.52 -0.06
C PHE A 94 -18.66 -7.21 0.64
N HIS A 95 -18.81 -7.28 1.97
CA HIS A 95 -18.91 -6.12 2.84
C HIS A 95 -17.60 -5.89 3.57
N VAL A 96 -17.23 -4.62 3.74
CA VAL A 96 -16.10 -4.17 4.55
C VAL A 96 -16.61 -3.15 5.57
N GLU A 97 -16.41 -3.46 6.86
CA GLU A 97 -16.45 -2.47 7.93
C GLU A 97 -15.01 -2.01 8.17
N ARG A 98 -14.75 -0.73 7.99
CA ARG A 98 -13.41 -0.15 8.22
C ARG A 98 -13.47 0.86 9.35
N SER A 99 -12.56 0.74 10.30
CA SER A 99 -12.33 1.74 11.33
C SER A 99 -11.10 2.58 11.01
N GLU A 100 -11.15 3.84 11.40
CA GLU A 100 -9.96 4.68 11.50
C GLU A 100 -8.93 4.00 12.39
N VAL A 101 -7.67 4.04 12.01
CA VAL A 101 -6.56 3.65 12.87
C VAL A 101 -6.04 4.91 13.56
N ARG A 102 -6.10 4.94 14.88
CA ARG A 102 -5.46 5.96 15.71
C ARG A 102 -4.53 5.30 16.68
N THR A 103 -3.25 5.63 16.58
CA THR A 103 -2.25 5.16 17.50
C THR A 103 -1.68 6.32 18.31
N SER A 104 -1.40 6.07 19.59
CA SER A 104 -0.63 7.02 20.38
C SER A 104 0.84 6.86 20.03
N VAL A 105 1.33 7.65 19.09
CA VAL A 105 2.75 7.65 18.70
C VAL A 105 3.55 8.44 19.74
N ASP A 106 3.66 7.87 20.94
CA ASP A 106 4.39 8.47 22.07
C ASP A 106 5.80 7.86 22.16
N PRO A 107 6.87 8.61 21.78
CA PRO A 107 8.23 8.10 21.86
C PRO A 107 8.63 7.63 23.27
N ALA A 108 8.05 8.20 24.33
CA ALA A 108 8.37 7.80 25.70
C ALA A 108 7.89 6.37 26.03
N LYS A 109 6.93 5.83 25.29
CA LYS A 109 6.45 4.45 25.44
C LYS A 109 7.21 3.45 24.56
N ALA A 110 7.92 3.93 23.56
CA ALA A 110 8.73 3.08 22.69
C ALA A 110 10.06 2.72 23.38
N LYS A 111 10.44 1.46 23.21
CA LYS A 111 11.74 0.96 23.67
C LYS A 111 12.68 0.78 22.48
N PRO A 112 14.00 0.87 22.67
CA PRO A 112 14.96 0.49 21.63
C PRO A 112 14.73 -0.95 21.15
N LEU A 113 14.93 -1.19 19.86
CA LEU A 113 14.88 -2.53 19.27
C LEU A 113 16.03 -3.38 19.78
N THR A 114 15.71 -4.53 20.36
CA THR A 114 16.68 -5.53 20.80
C THR A 114 17.06 -6.47 19.67
N ASP A 115 18.14 -7.26 19.83
CA ASP A 115 18.50 -8.30 18.87
C ASP A 115 17.41 -9.40 18.80
N ALA A 116 16.71 -9.66 19.90
CA ALA A 116 15.57 -10.57 19.93
C ALA A 116 14.40 -10.04 19.09
N ASP A 117 14.12 -8.74 19.12
CA ASP A 117 13.10 -8.12 18.26
C ASP A 117 13.51 -8.23 16.78
N ARG A 118 14.78 -7.93 16.44
CA ARG A 118 15.30 -8.07 15.09
C ARG A 118 15.25 -9.51 14.57
N ALA A 119 15.58 -10.47 15.40
CA ALA A 119 15.46 -11.88 15.06
C ALA A 119 14.00 -12.30 14.83
N ARG A 120 13.09 -11.88 15.73
CA ARG A 120 11.64 -12.15 15.60
C ARG A 120 11.04 -11.58 14.33
N TYR A 121 11.46 -10.41 13.93
CA TYR A 121 10.94 -9.69 12.77
C TYR A 121 11.92 -9.67 11.59
N ALA A 122 12.84 -10.65 11.52
CA ALA A 122 13.94 -10.68 10.54
C ALA A 122 13.45 -10.54 9.09
N LYS A 123 12.32 -11.16 8.73
CA LYS A 123 11.76 -11.04 7.38
C LYS A 123 11.39 -9.61 6.99
N TYR A 124 11.01 -8.78 7.95
CA TYR A 124 10.63 -7.38 7.75
C TYR A 124 11.83 -6.42 7.72
N LEU A 125 13.04 -6.96 7.80
CA LEU A 125 14.31 -6.25 7.70
C LEU A 125 15.05 -6.58 6.40
N GLN A 126 14.55 -7.55 5.60
CA GLN A 126 15.17 -7.97 4.36
C GLN A 126 14.87 -6.99 3.22
N PRO A 127 15.81 -6.79 2.27
CA PRO A 127 15.52 -6.08 1.03
C PRO A 127 14.49 -6.86 0.19
N ASN A 128 13.87 -6.13 -0.74
CA ASN A 128 13.07 -6.69 -1.83
C ASN A 128 13.70 -6.24 -3.17
N LYS A 129 13.28 -6.85 -4.29
CA LYS A 129 13.82 -6.55 -5.63
C LYS A 129 13.83 -5.02 -5.94
N HIS A 130 12.80 -4.30 -5.47
CA HIS A 130 12.65 -2.86 -5.68
C HIS A 130 12.59 -2.05 -4.36
N VAL A 131 12.93 -2.68 -3.24
CA VAL A 131 13.13 -2.06 -1.92
C VAL A 131 14.55 -2.38 -1.49
N GLU A 132 15.49 -1.77 -2.18
CA GLU A 132 16.91 -2.09 -2.07
C GLU A 132 17.51 -1.48 -0.79
N ILE A 133 18.46 -2.20 -0.18
CA ILE A 133 19.24 -1.73 0.97
C ILE A 133 20.72 -1.81 0.58
N ASN A 134 21.14 -0.90 -0.30
CA ASN A 134 22.52 -0.76 -0.74
C ASN A 134 23.31 0.23 0.15
N ASP A 135 24.58 0.46 -0.15
CA ASP A 135 25.45 1.34 0.64
C ASP A 135 24.99 2.80 0.62
N GLU A 136 24.43 3.28 -0.50
CA GLU A 136 23.86 4.61 -0.60
C GLU A 136 22.68 4.80 0.37
N ILE A 137 21.77 3.82 0.42
CA ILE A 137 20.62 3.83 1.33
C ILE A 137 21.08 3.76 2.79
N ARG A 138 22.08 2.92 3.11
CA ARG A 138 22.64 2.82 4.46
C ARG A 138 23.26 4.14 4.90
N THR A 139 24.09 4.71 4.05
CA THR A 139 24.76 5.99 4.31
C THR A 139 23.73 7.10 4.51
N LEU A 140 22.72 7.18 3.66
CA LEU A 140 21.65 8.18 3.77
C LEU A 140 20.85 8.00 5.07
N ALA A 141 20.47 6.77 5.39
CA ALA A 141 19.74 6.48 6.61
C ALA A 141 20.54 6.85 7.88
N ASP A 142 21.86 6.60 7.86
CA ASP A 142 22.76 7.00 8.94
C ASP A 142 22.90 8.52 9.07
N GLN A 143 22.95 9.23 7.96
CA GLN A 143 22.97 10.71 7.94
C GLN A 143 21.68 11.31 8.51
N ILE A 144 20.51 10.74 8.18
CA ILE A 144 19.22 11.23 8.62
C ILE A 144 18.98 10.94 10.11
N VAL A 145 19.21 9.71 10.50
CA VAL A 145 18.84 9.20 11.84
C VAL A 145 19.95 9.50 12.87
N GLY A 146 21.22 9.40 12.44
CA GLY A 146 22.36 9.51 13.35
C GLY A 146 22.38 8.36 14.36
N ASN A 147 22.68 8.73 15.61
CA ASN A 147 22.76 7.81 16.76
C ASN A 147 21.41 7.59 17.48
N GLU A 148 20.29 7.98 16.87
CA GLU A 148 18.98 7.79 17.49
C GLU A 148 18.63 6.30 17.59
N THR A 149 18.26 5.86 18.78
CA THR A 149 17.92 4.46 19.09
C THR A 149 16.42 4.25 19.33
N ASN A 150 15.66 5.33 19.54
CA ASN A 150 14.22 5.26 19.67
C ASN A 150 13.58 5.05 18.28
N PRO A 151 12.91 3.92 18.01
CA PRO A 151 12.40 3.60 16.68
C PRO A 151 11.34 4.59 16.18
N VAL A 152 10.56 5.21 17.07
CA VAL A 152 9.54 6.20 16.70
C VAL A 152 10.20 7.51 16.27
N ILE A 153 11.22 7.96 17.01
CA ILE A 153 11.95 9.19 16.65
C ILE A 153 12.73 8.98 15.36
N ALA A 154 13.39 7.82 15.20
CA ALA A 154 14.09 7.46 13.97
C ALA A 154 13.16 7.40 12.77
N ALA A 155 12.01 6.70 12.90
CA ALA A 155 10.99 6.62 11.86
C ALA A 155 10.44 8.00 11.47
N ARG A 156 10.25 8.89 12.46
CA ARG A 156 9.79 10.27 12.21
C ARG A 156 10.83 11.09 11.47
N LYS A 157 12.11 10.99 11.80
CA LYS A 157 13.18 11.66 11.05
C LYS A 157 13.19 11.21 9.58
N LEU A 158 13.02 9.92 9.30
CA LEU A 158 12.93 9.39 7.95
C LEU A 158 11.69 9.91 7.22
N TYR A 159 10.55 9.96 7.88
CA TYR A 159 9.30 10.50 7.36
C TYR A 159 9.44 11.98 6.98
N ASP A 160 9.97 12.80 7.87
CA ASP A 160 10.19 14.23 7.64
C ASP A 160 11.22 14.45 6.53
N TRP A 161 12.26 13.59 6.44
CA TRP A 161 13.24 13.68 5.37
C TRP A 161 12.60 13.40 4.00
N VAL A 162 11.77 12.36 3.88
CA VAL A 162 11.06 12.05 2.62
C VAL A 162 10.18 13.22 2.21
N LEU A 163 9.38 13.78 3.12
CA LEU A 163 8.52 14.93 2.86
C LEU A 163 9.30 16.19 2.41
N ASN A 164 10.53 16.36 2.89
CA ASN A 164 11.34 17.53 2.55
C ASN A 164 12.20 17.35 1.27
N ASN A 165 12.32 16.11 0.77
CA ASN A 165 13.26 15.82 -0.32
C ASN A 165 12.64 15.09 -1.51
N VAL A 166 11.39 14.64 -1.41
CA VAL A 166 10.69 13.92 -2.48
C VAL A 166 9.33 14.54 -2.68
N GLU A 167 8.89 14.66 -3.92
CA GLU A 167 7.61 15.26 -4.26
C GLU A 167 6.73 14.28 -5.04
N TYR A 168 5.47 14.17 -4.65
CA TYR A 168 4.54 13.27 -5.33
C TYR A 168 4.31 13.72 -6.77
N TRP A 169 4.45 12.80 -7.73
CA TRP A 169 4.43 13.10 -9.16
C TRP A 169 3.17 13.84 -9.63
N VAL A 170 2.03 13.65 -8.96
CA VAL A 170 0.76 14.32 -9.33
C VAL A 170 0.77 15.83 -9.11
N LYS A 171 1.71 16.35 -8.32
CA LYS A 171 1.87 17.81 -8.13
C LYS A 171 2.36 18.51 -9.40
N ASP A 172 3.14 17.80 -10.22
CA ASP A 172 3.66 18.29 -11.50
C ASP A 172 3.70 17.16 -12.55
N PRO A 173 2.54 16.69 -13.05
CA PRO A 173 2.46 15.51 -13.93
C PRO A 173 3.07 15.72 -15.32
N LYS A 174 3.36 16.96 -15.71
CA LYS A 174 4.08 17.26 -16.96
C LYS A 174 5.56 16.89 -16.87
N ASN A 175 6.19 17.26 -15.77
CA ASN A 175 7.65 17.13 -15.60
C ASN A 175 8.05 15.93 -14.72
N LYS A 176 7.16 15.44 -13.86
CA LYS A 176 7.43 14.35 -12.93
C LYS A 176 6.66 13.09 -13.33
N LYS A 177 7.28 11.94 -13.09
CA LYS A 177 6.70 10.63 -13.37
C LYS A 177 6.91 9.70 -12.17
N ALA A 178 6.10 8.66 -12.12
CA ALA A 178 6.30 7.55 -11.18
C ALA A 178 7.03 6.40 -11.86
N SER A 179 7.73 5.59 -11.07
CA SER A 179 8.24 4.30 -11.52
C SER A 179 7.09 3.35 -11.87
N PRO A 180 7.23 2.52 -12.92
CA PRO A 180 6.22 1.50 -13.23
C PRO A 180 6.15 0.37 -12.20
N VAL A 181 7.16 0.21 -11.36
CA VAL A 181 7.28 -0.92 -10.42
C VAL A 181 7.29 -0.50 -8.94
N GLY A 182 7.35 0.80 -8.66
CA GLY A 182 7.57 1.35 -7.31
C GLY A 182 8.99 1.02 -6.81
N SER A 183 9.93 1.93 -6.93
CA SER A 183 11.36 1.64 -6.73
C SER A 183 12.02 2.66 -5.82
N THR A 184 12.77 2.15 -4.84
CA THR A 184 13.64 2.94 -3.96
C THR A 184 14.64 3.74 -4.74
N THR A 185 15.39 3.09 -5.65
CA THR A 185 16.45 3.75 -6.44
C THR A 185 15.88 4.79 -7.39
N TYR A 186 14.73 4.53 -8.02
CA TYR A 186 14.04 5.53 -8.82
C TYR A 186 13.62 6.74 -7.99
N CYS A 187 12.94 6.52 -6.88
CA CYS A 187 12.45 7.57 -6.00
C CYS A 187 13.59 8.45 -5.47
N LEU A 188 14.68 7.82 -5.06
CA LEU A 188 15.87 8.53 -4.58
C LEU A 188 16.56 9.35 -5.69
N ALA A 189 16.73 8.76 -6.88
CA ALA A 189 17.43 9.41 -7.99
C ALA A 189 16.65 10.61 -8.57
N PHE A 190 15.33 10.46 -8.75
CA PHE A 190 14.48 11.48 -9.38
C PHE A 190 13.75 12.40 -8.41
N ARG A 191 13.82 12.13 -7.10
CA ARG A 191 13.15 12.88 -6.04
C ARG A 191 11.64 13.02 -6.29
N THR A 192 11.04 11.99 -6.89
CA THR A 192 9.62 11.91 -7.20
C THR A 192 9.15 10.48 -7.34
N GLY A 193 7.84 10.27 -7.29
CA GLY A 193 7.24 8.96 -7.47
C GLY A 193 5.76 8.95 -7.10
N ASN A 194 5.15 7.77 -7.15
CA ASN A 194 3.82 7.50 -6.60
C ASN A 194 3.93 6.92 -5.16
N CYS A 195 2.79 6.51 -4.60
CA CYS A 195 2.76 5.92 -3.24
C CYS A 195 3.73 4.75 -3.09
N THR A 196 3.84 3.88 -4.10
CA THR A 196 4.73 2.71 -4.01
C THR A 196 6.21 3.11 -4.04
N ASP A 197 6.58 4.15 -4.78
CA ASP A 197 7.94 4.69 -4.79
C ASP A 197 8.31 5.31 -3.43
N PHE A 198 7.39 6.12 -2.87
CA PHE A 198 7.57 6.75 -1.55
C PHE A 198 7.73 5.71 -0.44
N GLU A 199 6.80 4.73 -0.40
CA GLU A 199 6.84 3.70 0.65
C GLU A 199 8.02 2.74 0.45
N SER A 200 8.49 2.51 -0.79
CA SER A 200 9.70 1.74 -1.05
C SER A 200 10.94 2.45 -0.50
N LEU A 201 11.10 3.74 -0.79
CA LEU A 201 12.24 4.54 -0.30
C LEU A 201 12.22 4.62 1.23
N TRP A 202 11.07 4.96 1.83
CA TRP A 202 10.95 5.04 3.28
C TRP A 202 11.25 3.70 3.96
N THR A 203 10.70 2.61 3.42
CA THR A 203 10.93 1.24 3.93
C THR A 203 12.40 0.84 3.84
N SER A 204 13.08 1.15 2.73
CA SER A 204 14.52 0.87 2.59
C SER A 204 15.35 1.58 3.66
N LEU A 205 15.08 2.86 3.87
CA LEU A 205 15.75 3.65 4.90
C LEU A 205 15.48 3.12 6.31
N ALA A 206 14.23 2.79 6.63
CA ALA A 206 13.84 2.24 7.93
C ALA A 206 14.50 0.88 8.20
N ARG A 207 14.46 -0.02 7.23
CA ARG A 207 15.10 -1.34 7.32
C ARG A 207 16.62 -1.23 7.45
N ALA A 208 17.25 -0.28 6.77
CA ALA A 208 18.67 0.01 6.90
C ALA A 208 19.07 0.41 8.34
N LYS A 209 18.15 1.05 9.09
CA LYS A 209 18.32 1.36 10.52
C LYS A 209 17.85 0.22 11.45
N GLY A 210 17.52 -0.95 10.88
CA GLY A 210 17.06 -2.10 11.65
C GLY A 210 15.64 -1.96 12.22
N ILE A 211 14.81 -1.10 11.65
CA ILE A 211 13.39 -0.93 12.02
C ILE A 211 12.57 -1.88 11.14
N PRO A 212 11.91 -2.91 11.71
CA PRO A 212 11.06 -3.82 10.94
C PRO A 212 9.90 -3.07 10.29
N THR A 213 9.73 -3.26 8.97
CA THR A 213 8.75 -2.51 8.18
C THR A 213 8.07 -3.40 7.15
N GLN A 214 6.75 -3.23 6.99
CA GLN A 214 5.97 -3.86 5.93
C GLN A 214 5.21 -2.81 5.12
N ILE A 215 5.03 -3.08 3.82
CA ILE A 215 4.19 -2.27 2.93
C ILE A 215 2.83 -2.93 2.81
N VAL A 216 1.76 -2.15 2.93
CA VAL A 216 0.38 -2.59 2.80
C VAL A 216 -0.19 -2.04 1.49
N TYR A 217 -0.76 -2.92 0.67
CA TYR A 217 -1.37 -2.58 -0.61
C TYR A 217 -2.88 -2.58 -0.48
N GLY A 218 -3.49 -1.48 -0.90
CA GLY A 218 -4.90 -1.24 -0.71
C GLY A 218 -5.54 -0.38 -1.80
N SER A 219 -6.71 0.12 -1.47
CA SER A 219 -7.44 1.12 -2.27
C SER A 219 -8.09 2.14 -1.35
N PHE A 220 -8.17 3.40 -1.78
CA PHE A 220 -9.11 4.36 -1.21
C PHE A 220 -10.51 4.17 -1.78
N LEU A 221 -11.54 4.25 -0.95
CA LEU A 221 -12.93 4.29 -1.39
C LEU A 221 -13.40 5.75 -1.43
N LYS A 222 -13.17 6.39 -2.56
CA LYS A 222 -13.36 7.83 -2.73
C LYS A 222 -14.82 8.22 -2.87
N PRO A 223 -15.29 9.19 -2.08
CA PRO A 223 -16.67 9.69 -2.19
C PRO A 223 -17.04 10.14 -3.61
N GLU A 224 -16.10 10.78 -4.31
CA GLU A 224 -16.30 11.30 -5.67
C GLU A 224 -16.51 10.21 -6.72
N LEU A 225 -16.03 9.01 -6.45
CA LEU A 225 -16.15 7.86 -7.34
C LEU A 225 -17.23 6.87 -6.90
N ARG A 226 -18.09 7.21 -5.93
CA ARG A 226 -19.18 6.35 -5.48
C ARG A 226 -20.02 5.85 -6.66
N GLY A 227 -20.19 4.53 -6.77
CA GLY A 227 -20.90 3.90 -7.89
C GLY A 227 -20.13 3.86 -9.20
N GLN A 228 -18.96 4.48 -9.26
CA GLN A 228 -18.06 4.46 -10.43
C GLN A 228 -16.92 3.49 -10.20
N ASP A 229 -16.06 3.33 -11.23
CA ASP A 229 -14.86 2.49 -11.11
C ASP A 229 -13.82 3.14 -10.20
N GLN A 230 -13.47 2.41 -9.14
CA GLN A 230 -12.45 2.78 -8.14
C GLN A 230 -11.07 2.21 -8.46
N ASP A 231 -10.85 1.52 -9.58
CA ASP A 231 -9.58 0.85 -9.85
C ASP A 231 -8.38 1.81 -9.82
N GLN A 232 -8.60 3.05 -10.27
CA GLN A 232 -7.63 4.14 -10.21
C GLN A 232 -7.31 4.61 -8.77
N SER A 233 -8.07 4.20 -7.76
CA SER A 233 -7.86 4.55 -6.35
C SER A 233 -6.91 3.58 -5.62
N TYR A 234 -6.16 2.76 -6.36
CA TYR A 234 -5.07 1.98 -5.80
C TYR A 234 -4.15 2.87 -4.96
N HIS A 235 -3.82 2.38 -3.78
CA HIS A 235 -2.96 3.10 -2.85
C HIS A 235 -2.22 2.12 -1.95
N CYS A 236 -1.02 2.50 -1.48
CA CYS A 236 -0.28 1.76 -0.47
C CYS A 236 0.23 2.69 0.63
N TRP A 237 0.55 2.10 1.77
CA TRP A 237 1.13 2.76 2.94
C TRP A 237 2.09 1.79 3.61
N ALA A 238 2.83 2.24 4.61
CA ALA A 238 3.70 1.35 5.36
C ALA A 238 3.32 1.27 6.84
N GLU A 239 3.77 0.21 7.48
CA GLU A 239 3.70 -0.01 8.92
C GLU A 239 5.09 -0.36 9.44
N PHE A 240 5.50 0.22 10.56
CA PHE A 240 6.77 -0.08 11.22
C PHE A 240 6.55 -0.57 12.65
N TYR A 241 7.44 -1.41 13.12
CA TYR A 241 7.35 -1.96 14.46
C TYR A 241 8.19 -1.15 15.47
N ALA A 242 7.54 -0.78 16.57
CA ALA A 242 8.19 -0.15 17.71
C ALA A 242 7.89 -0.94 19.00
N PRO A 243 8.91 -1.51 19.69
CA PRO A 243 8.70 -2.21 20.95
C PRO A 243 8.00 -1.33 21.98
N GLY A 244 6.97 -1.86 22.64
CA GLY A 244 6.10 -1.13 23.56
C GLY A 244 4.86 -0.51 22.92
N LEU A 245 4.85 -0.30 21.62
CA LEU A 245 3.71 0.26 20.86
C LEU A 245 3.13 -0.72 19.83
N GLY A 246 3.94 -1.68 19.33
CA GLY A 246 3.52 -2.61 18.26
C GLY A 246 3.75 -2.05 16.87
N TRP A 247 2.91 -2.47 15.92
CA TRP A 247 2.94 -1.98 14.55
C TRP A 247 2.22 -0.63 14.44
N LEU A 248 2.90 0.35 13.89
CA LEU A 248 2.43 1.72 13.73
C LEU A 248 2.36 2.06 12.23
N PRO A 249 1.22 2.52 11.72
CA PRO A 249 1.12 2.88 10.31
C PRO A 249 1.66 4.28 10.05
N HIS A 250 2.05 4.53 8.80
CA HIS A 250 2.21 5.87 8.25
C HIS A 250 1.87 5.88 6.76
N ASP A 251 1.59 7.07 6.25
CA ASP A 251 1.31 7.29 4.84
C ASP A 251 2.01 8.59 4.40
N VAL A 252 3.30 8.48 4.16
CA VAL A 252 4.14 9.64 3.79
C VAL A 252 3.76 10.17 2.40
N ALA A 253 3.23 9.32 1.53
CA ALA A 253 2.81 9.69 0.19
C ALA A 253 1.59 10.61 0.19
N VAL A 254 0.56 10.31 1.00
CA VAL A 254 -0.59 11.20 1.18
C VAL A 254 -0.21 12.45 1.97
N ALA A 255 0.62 12.30 2.99
CA ALA A 255 1.07 13.44 3.77
C ALA A 255 1.80 14.49 2.94
N ASP A 256 2.53 14.07 1.89
CA ASP A 256 3.19 15.00 0.98
C ASP A 256 2.23 15.96 0.27
N LEU A 257 0.99 15.55 0.01
CA LEU A 257 -0.03 16.42 -0.59
C LEU A 257 -0.54 17.51 0.36
N TYR A 258 -0.18 17.44 1.63
CA TYR A 258 -0.44 18.44 2.66
C TYR A 258 0.85 19.13 3.16
N ALA A 259 2.01 18.73 2.64
CA ALA A 259 3.30 19.26 3.02
C ALA A 259 3.71 20.43 2.11
N GLY A 260 3.41 21.65 2.53
CA GLY A 260 3.78 22.86 1.79
C GLY A 260 2.84 23.21 0.63
N GLU A 261 3.11 24.38 0.05
CA GLU A 261 2.33 24.89 -1.09
C GLU A 261 2.90 24.36 -2.41
N TYR A 262 2.01 24.11 -3.35
CA TYR A 262 2.35 23.79 -4.74
C TYR A 262 1.24 24.31 -5.67
N PRO A 263 1.56 24.64 -6.94
CA PRO A 263 0.56 25.14 -7.87
C PRO A 263 -0.47 24.05 -8.21
N VAL A 264 -1.75 24.41 -8.09
CA VAL A 264 -2.87 23.56 -8.50
C VAL A 264 -3.54 24.18 -9.70
N ASN A 265 -3.69 23.40 -10.77
CA ASN A 265 -4.22 23.84 -12.05
C ASN A 265 -4.94 22.69 -12.77
N ALA A 266 -5.44 22.93 -13.98
CA ALA A 266 -6.20 21.94 -14.76
C ALA A 266 -5.43 20.65 -15.06
N ASP A 267 -4.10 20.66 -15.02
CA ASP A 267 -3.28 19.46 -15.33
C ASP A 267 -3.20 18.50 -14.15
N ASN A 268 -3.24 19.03 -12.92
CA ASN A 268 -2.97 18.23 -11.72
C ASN A 268 -4.15 18.16 -10.72
N GLU A 269 -5.09 19.10 -10.72
CA GLU A 269 -6.15 19.17 -9.70
C GLU A 269 -6.91 17.84 -9.53
N LYS A 270 -7.36 17.24 -10.64
CA LYS A 270 -8.07 15.95 -10.60
C LYS A 270 -7.20 14.84 -10.02
N LEU A 271 -5.92 14.77 -10.42
CA LEU A 271 -4.99 13.75 -9.96
C LEU A 271 -4.72 13.89 -8.47
N VAL A 272 -4.49 15.13 -7.99
CA VAL A 272 -4.27 15.41 -6.57
C VAL A 272 -5.49 15.00 -5.74
N ARG A 273 -6.70 15.38 -6.15
CA ARG A 273 -7.96 14.99 -5.47
C ARG A 273 -8.12 13.46 -5.42
N LEU A 274 -7.75 12.76 -6.48
CA LEU A 274 -7.82 11.30 -6.53
C LEU A 274 -6.72 10.60 -5.72
N THR A 275 -5.73 11.31 -5.22
CA THR A 275 -4.64 10.71 -4.42
C THR A 275 -4.93 10.76 -2.93
N THR A 276 -5.80 11.65 -2.45
CA THR A 276 -6.19 11.74 -1.04
C THR A 276 -7.51 11.00 -0.75
N ALA A 277 -7.76 10.64 0.50
CA ALA A 277 -8.94 9.86 0.87
C ALA A 277 -10.26 10.63 0.71
N ASP A 278 -10.25 11.93 0.92
CA ASP A 278 -11.43 12.81 0.96
C ASP A 278 -11.41 13.93 -0.09
N GLY A 279 -10.46 13.89 -1.03
CA GLY A 279 -10.31 14.87 -2.08
C GLY A 279 -9.74 16.23 -1.62
N THR A 280 -9.38 16.39 -0.34
CA THR A 280 -8.73 17.61 0.17
C THR A 280 -7.22 17.56 -0.04
N PHE A 281 -6.57 18.70 -0.14
CA PHE A 281 -5.13 18.83 -0.35
C PHE A 281 -4.67 20.28 -0.03
N GLY A 282 -3.36 20.50 -0.09
CA GLY A 282 -2.74 21.80 0.21
C GLY A 282 -2.25 21.87 1.66
N PRO A 283 -1.55 22.95 2.05
CA PRO A 283 -0.82 23.01 3.32
C PRO A 283 -1.71 22.75 4.53
N ASP A 284 -1.46 21.62 5.21
CA ASP A 284 -2.14 21.26 6.46
C ASP A 284 -1.18 20.47 7.37
N PRO A 285 -0.45 21.15 8.27
CA PRO A 285 0.47 20.47 9.20
C PRO A 285 -0.21 19.43 10.12
N ALA A 286 -1.51 19.61 10.40
CA ALA A 286 -2.25 18.65 11.21
C ALA A 286 -2.46 17.33 10.44
N ARG A 287 -2.76 17.40 9.15
CA ARG A 287 -2.84 16.23 8.26
C ARG A 287 -1.49 15.56 8.07
N VAL A 288 -0.42 16.32 7.89
CA VAL A 288 0.94 15.78 7.83
C VAL A 288 1.26 14.99 9.10
N SER A 289 0.93 15.55 10.26
CA SER A 289 1.14 14.86 11.54
C SER A 289 0.20 13.67 11.73
N TYR A 290 -1.04 13.76 11.26
CA TYR A 290 -2.03 12.68 11.33
C TYR A 290 -1.53 11.41 10.64
N TYR A 291 -1.01 11.52 9.42
CA TYR A 291 -0.54 10.37 8.65
C TYR A 291 0.77 9.74 9.16
N PHE A 292 1.29 10.21 10.28
CA PHE A 292 2.32 9.50 11.04
C PHE A 292 1.70 8.88 12.29
N GLY A 293 1.29 7.63 12.19
CA GLY A 293 0.65 6.85 13.25
C GLY A 293 -0.84 6.61 13.06
N ASN A 294 -1.49 7.29 12.11
CA ASN A 294 -2.93 7.14 11.92
C ASN A 294 -3.28 6.93 10.44
N LEU A 295 -4.42 6.27 10.21
CA LEU A 295 -4.99 6.06 8.88
C LEU A 295 -6.50 6.30 8.90
N ASP A 296 -7.01 6.89 7.84
CA ASP A 296 -8.45 7.10 7.66
C ASP A 296 -9.23 5.79 7.46
N GLU A 297 -10.54 5.88 7.62
CA GLU A 297 -11.49 4.76 7.54
C GLU A 297 -11.90 4.39 6.10
N ARG A 298 -11.37 5.05 5.09
CA ARG A 298 -11.78 4.83 3.69
C ARG A 298 -10.82 3.93 2.92
N ARG A 299 -10.17 2.99 3.59
CA ARG A 299 -9.17 2.09 3.01
C ARG A 299 -9.64 0.65 2.98
N VAL A 300 -9.31 -0.07 1.92
CA VAL A 300 -9.44 -1.53 1.84
C VAL A 300 -8.06 -2.14 1.68
N VAL A 301 -7.72 -3.13 2.50
CA VAL A 301 -6.45 -3.87 2.42
C VAL A 301 -6.62 -5.08 1.52
N TRP A 302 -5.74 -5.22 0.51
CA TRP A 302 -5.72 -6.34 -0.44
C TRP A 302 -4.56 -7.30 -0.20
N SER A 303 -3.35 -6.82 0.06
CA SER A 303 -2.17 -7.65 0.28
C SER A 303 -1.09 -6.90 1.07
N ARG A 304 -0.03 -7.63 1.46
CA ARG A 304 1.13 -7.07 2.16
C ARG A 304 2.42 -7.50 1.51
N ASN A 305 3.44 -6.67 1.64
CA ASN A 305 4.81 -6.88 1.21
C ASN A 305 4.98 -7.12 -0.30
N ARG A 306 6.17 -7.50 -0.68
CA ARG A 306 6.62 -7.61 -2.09
C ARG A 306 7.34 -8.92 -2.31
N ASP A 307 7.64 -9.22 -3.60
CA ASP A 307 8.31 -10.45 -4.03
C ASP A 307 7.57 -11.70 -3.57
N LEU A 308 6.24 -11.68 -3.76
CA LEU A 308 5.32 -12.69 -3.26
C LEU A 308 5.48 -14.02 -4.00
N ILE A 309 5.47 -15.10 -3.24
CA ILE A 309 5.29 -16.44 -3.77
C ILE A 309 3.82 -16.80 -3.58
N MET A 310 3.15 -17.07 -4.69
CA MET A 310 1.72 -17.39 -4.70
C MET A 310 1.47 -18.84 -4.27
N SER A 311 0.23 -19.15 -3.92
CA SER A 311 -0.23 -20.52 -3.71
C SER A 311 -1.43 -20.80 -4.65
N PRO A 312 -1.33 -21.83 -5.53
CA PRO A 312 -0.13 -22.56 -5.91
C PRO A 312 0.96 -21.63 -6.47
N LYS A 313 2.22 -22.05 -6.38
CA LYS A 313 3.33 -21.22 -6.86
C LYS A 313 3.16 -20.88 -8.34
N GLN A 314 3.39 -19.62 -8.69
CA GLN A 314 3.47 -19.15 -10.07
C GLN A 314 4.66 -19.79 -10.81
N ASP A 315 4.56 -19.85 -12.14
CA ASP A 315 5.64 -20.37 -12.98
C ASP A 315 6.72 -19.29 -13.24
N GLY A 316 6.31 -18.00 -13.20
CA GLY A 316 7.18 -16.84 -13.35
C GLY A 316 8.00 -16.48 -12.10
N GLU A 317 8.61 -15.28 -12.13
CA GLU A 317 9.32 -14.71 -10.98
C GLU A 317 8.37 -14.43 -9.80
N ALA A 318 8.94 -14.08 -8.66
CA ALA A 318 8.18 -13.58 -7.51
C ALA A 318 7.34 -12.36 -7.91
N VAL A 319 6.08 -12.32 -7.47
CA VAL A 319 5.15 -11.26 -7.83
C VAL A 319 5.50 -10.00 -7.06
N ASN A 320 5.81 -8.91 -7.78
CA ASN A 320 6.28 -7.67 -7.19
C ASN A 320 5.36 -7.16 -6.06
N ALA A 321 4.04 -7.14 -6.30
CA ALA A 321 3.00 -6.81 -5.33
C ALA A 321 1.64 -7.30 -5.86
N LEU A 322 0.67 -7.53 -4.97
CA LEU A 322 -0.66 -8.02 -5.37
C LEU A 322 -1.80 -7.09 -4.89
N PRO A 323 -1.89 -5.86 -5.39
CA PRO A 323 -3.02 -4.99 -5.07
C PRO A 323 -4.31 -5.34 -5.82
N LYS A 324 -4.21 -6.12 -6.92
CA LYS A 324 -5.32 -6.42 -7.83
C LYS A 324 -5.34 -7.89 -8.20
N ALA A 325 -4.57 -8.28 -9.20
CA ALA A 325 -4.46 -9.66 -9.67
C ALA A 325 -3.05 -9.92 -10.22
N TYR A 326 -2.70 -11.19 -10.29
CA TYR A 326 -1.61 -11.71 -11.10
C TYR A 326 -2.16 -12.81 -11.99
N VAL A 327 -1.83 -12.77 -13.26
CA VAL A 327 -2.34 -13.70 -14.26
C VAL A 327 -1.18 -14.28 -15.06
N GLU A 328 -1.21 -15.58 -15.29
CA GLU A 328 -0.29 -16.27 -16.19
C GLU A 328 -1.05 -16.96 -17.33
N VAL A 329 -0.47 -16.89 -18.50
CA VAL A 329 -0.88 -17.69 -19.68
C VAL A 329 0.31 -18.51 -20.12
N ASP A 330 0.15 -19.84 -20.12
CA ASP A 330 1.18 -20.81 -20.49
C ASP A 330 2.51 -20.59 -19.77
N GLY A 331 2.44 -20.26 -18.46
CA GLY A 331 3.59 -20.06 -17.57
C GLY A 331 4.27 -18.69 -17.69
N LYS A 332 3.71 -17.75 -18.42
CA LYS A 332 4.21 -16.38 -18.56
C LYS A 332 3.23 -15.36 -18.00
N GLU A 333 3.76 -14.33 -17.36
CA GLU A 333 2.94 -13.21 -16.89
C GLU A 333 2.11 -12.63 -18.04
N HIS A 334 0.82 -12.46 -17.79
CA HIS A 334 -0.13 -11.82 -18.67
C HIS A 334 -0.45 -10.43 -18.11
N PRO A 335 0.02 -9.34 -18.75
CA PRO A 335 0.09 -8.03 -18.11
C PRO A 335 -1.28 -7.35 -17.96
N GLU A 336 -1.39 -6.50 -16.94
CA GLU A 336 -2.53 -5.60 -16.77
C GLU A 336 -2.77 -4.73 -18.01
N LYS A 337 -3.99 -4.34 -18.26
CA LYS A 337 -4.51 -3.52 -19.35
C LYS A 337 -4.61 -4.26 -20.70
N THR A 338 -3.64 -5.02 -21.10
CA THR A 338 -3.67 -5.79 -22.36
C THR A 338 -4.17 -7.22 -22.14
N GLY A 339 -3.74 -7.87 -21.08
CA GLY A 339 -4.10 -9.23 -20.74
C GLY A 339 -5.33 -9.33 -19.84
N TRP A 340 -5.48 -8.38 -18.93
CA TRP A 340 -6.63 -8.32 -18.04
C TRP A 340 -6.88 -6.89 -17.56
N VAL A 341 -8.11 -6.67 -17.09
CA VAL A 341 -8.51 -5.41 -16.45
C VAL A 341 -9.33 -5.70 -15.19
N ARG A 342 -9.18 -4.86 -14.19
CA ARG A 342 -10.01 -4.88 -12.99
C ARG A 342 -10.98 -3.70 -13.01
N LYS A 343 -12.20 -3.93 -12.53
CA LYS A 343 -13.16 -2.89 -12.19
C LYS A 343 -13.57 -3.07 -10.73
N LEU A 344 -13.39 -2.04 -9.93
CA LEU A 344 -13.79 -2.01 -8.53
C LEU A 344 -14.90 -0.97 -8.35
N THR A 345 -16.06 -1.37 -7.84
CA THR A 345 -17.14 -0.44 -7.50
C THR A 345 -17.57 -0.63 -6.06
N TYR A 346 -18.12 0.40 -5.43
CA TYR A 346 -18.65 0.31 -4.09
C TYR A 346 -19.92 1.14 -3.91
N ARG A 347 -20.69 0.78 -2.90
CA ARG A 347 -21.69 1.64 -2.27
C ARG A 347 -21.41 1.73 -0.77
N GLU A 348 -21.73 2.86 -0.18
CA GLU A 348 -21.65 3.09 1.27
C GLU A 348 -22.95 2.65 1.90
N LEU A 349 -22.87 1.93 3.05
CA LEU A 349 -24.02 1.34 3.75
C LEU A 349 -24.43 2.18 4.97
#